data_d8389da9b84f43c0de0c2f65949d1ea7
#
_entry.id   d8389da9b84f43c0de0c2f65949d1ea7
#
_cell.length_a   1.000
_cell.length_b   1.000
_cell.length_c   1.000
_cell.angle_alpha   90.00
_cell.angle_beta   90.00
_cell.angle_gamma   90.00
#
_symmetry.space_group_name_H-M   'P 1'
#
loop_
_entity.id
_entity.type
_entity.pdbx_description
1 polymer ?
#
loop_
_entity_poly.entity_id
_entity_poly.type
_entity_poly.pdbx_seq_one_letter_code
_entity_poly.pdbx_strand_id
1 'polypeptide(L)'
;MRYYKKITVLAALAVAAVGQMFAQNQSSPYSRYGYGLFSDYATSAQRNMGGVGVAMADGRQINVMNPASYAATDSLTLHWDIGLDLTQLKSSEEGNSGKAFGGGLNYLTLQFPITKYMGASIGLVPYTTVGYSFGNNLKDDDGTVQTSQSTSVSGYGGIDELYIGLGARPVRGLTLGANFSYQFGTIVNDQYVISSTSTLYEQKIQVRDWNVLLGLQYTQRLAPKHQLTFGFTYSPKKDFHGRTWGVKYDMSGDVSSTSGAAKPDTIANERLQAMGYSKPNAYAFGLNYNFDQRFSAEVDFSMQQWSKATFPGLTNEDGNVMYQTRLDDRWRIAAGVQYVPRMRGSYLQRVAYRLGGSYTCLLYTSPSPRD
;
A
#
# COMPACT_ATOMS: atom_id res chain seq x y z
N MET A 1 9.28 3.74 -39.12
CA MET A 1 9.65 4.94 -38.34
C MET A 1 8.55 5.49 -37.42
N ARG A 2 7.27 5.56 -37.77
CA ARG A 2 6.19 6.11 -36.94
C ARG A 2 5.88 5.29 -35.65
N TYR A 3 6.05 3.97 -35.67
CA TYR A 3 5.79 3.09 -34.52
C TYR A 3 6.88 3.20 -33.45
N TYR A 4 8.16 3.26 -33.83
CA TYR A 4 9.26 3.42 -32.86
C TYR A 4 9.18 4.75 -32.10
N LYS A 5 8.77 5.85 -32.75
CA LYS A 5 8.55 7.14 -32.07
C LYS A 5 7.42 7.08 -31.05
N LYS A 6 6.37 6.29 -31.29
CA LYS A 6 5.29 6.10 -30.30
C LYS A 6 5.74 5.27 -29.11
N ILE A 7 6.54 4.23 -29.35
CA ILE A 7 7.10 3.39 -28.28
C ILE A 7 8.10 4.18 -27.43
N THR A 8 8.97 5.00 -28.06
CA THR A 8 9.90 5.86 -27.31
C THR A 8 9.18 6.94 -26.50
N VAL A 9 8.12 7.54 -27.02
CA VAL A 9 7.30 8.50 -26.26
C VAL A 9 6.58 7.82 -25.11
N LEU A 10 6.03 6.62 -25.29
CA LEU A 10 5.41 5.85 -24.19
C LEU A 10 6.43 5.45 -23.14
N ALA A 11 7.61 5.00 -23.54
CA ALA A 11 8.71 4.67 -22.61
C ALA A 11 9.22 5.91 -21.87
N ALA A 12 9.35 7.06 -22.54
CA ALA A 12 9.74 8.32 -21.93
C ALA A 12 8.68 8.84 -20.94
N LEU A 13 7.37 8.70 -21.27
CA LEU A 13 6.27 9.01 -20.36
C LEU A 13 6.25 8.09 -19.15
N ALA A 14 6.51 6.80 -19.33
CA ALA A 14 6.61 5.83 -18.24
C ALA A 14 7.80 6.17 -17.31
N VAL A 15 8.96 6.51 -17.84
CA VAL A 15 10.14 6.93 -17.06
C VAL A 15 9.92 8.26 -16.36
N ALA A 16 9.26 9.22 -17.01
CA ALA A 16 8.91 10.50 -16.40
C ALA A 16 7.86 10.33 -15.28
N ALA A 17 6.92 9.40 -15.42
CA ALA A 17 5.93 9.08 -14.41
C ALA A 17 6.57 8.44 -13.15
N VAL A 18 7.59 7.60 -13.31
CA VAL A 18 8.32 7.01 -12.18
C VAL A 18 9.04 8.09 -11.35
N GLY A 19 9.54 9.14 -11.98
CA GLY A 19 10.19 10.26 -11.28
C GLY A 19 9.24 11.11 -10.41
N GLN A 20 7.93 11.04 -10.66
CA GLN A 20 6.91 11.79 -9.90
C GLN A 20 6.31 10.98 -8.73
N MET A 21 6.65 9.69 -8.58
CA MET A 21 6.14 8.84 -7.49
C MET A 21 6.61 9.28 -6.09
N PHE A 22 7.60 10.17 -6.02
CA PHE A 22 8.11 10.75 -4.77
C PHE A 22 7.36 12.01 -4.30
N ALA A 23 6.23 12.36 -4.92
CA ALA A 23 5.40 13.45 -4.43
C ALA A 23 4.86 13.07 -3.04
N GLN A 24 5.10 13.91 -2.04
CA GLN A 24 4.66 13.73 -0.66
C GLN A 24 3.15 13.49 -0.61
N ASN A 25 2.74 12.24 -0.48
CA ASN A 25 1.37 11.89 -0.18
C ASN A 25 1.12 12.08 1.30
N GLN A 26 0.63 13.24 1.71
CA GLN A 26 0.08 13.41 3.05
C GLN A 26 -1.20 12.60 3.14
N SER A 27 -1.09 11.35 3.57
CA SER A 27 -2.21 10.42 3.51
C SER A 27 -2.96 10.29 4.84
N SER A 28 -2.28 10.29 5.97
CA SER A 28 -2.93 10.15 7.28
C SER A 28 -1.93 10.19 8.44
N PRO A 29 -2.28 10.75 9.61
CA PRO A 29 -1.47 10.66 10.84
C PRO A 29 -1.19 9.21 11.26
N TYR A 30 -2.10 8.29 10.96
CA TYR A 30 -1.92 6.86 11.26
C TYR A 30 -0.79 6.21 10.46
N SER A 31 -0.32 6.83 9.38
CA SER A 31 0.85 6.34 8.61
C SER A 31 2.18 6.50 9.34
N ARG A 32 2.21 7.15 10.52
CA ARG A 32 3.37 7.26 11.39
C ARG A 32 3.85 5.91 11.93
N TYR A 33 2.93 4.97 12.12
CA TYR A 33 3.23 3.73 12.82
C TYR A 33 3.67 2.62 11.87
N GLY A 34 4.66 1.83 12.31
CA GLY A 34 5.16 0.67 11.58
C GLY A 34 5.72 1.03 10.20
N TYR A 35 5.24 0.33 9.19
CA TYR A 35 5.65 0.55 7.79
C TYR A 35 4.75 1.52 7.03
N GLY A 36 3.82 2.23 7.70
CA GLY A 36 2.84 3.10 7.08
C GLY A 36 1.50 2.41 6.77
N LEU A 37 0.70 3.04 5.91
CA LEU A 37 -0.60 2.50 5.49
C LEU A 37 -0.42 1.49 4.36
N PHE A 38 -0.94 0.28 4.55
CA PHE A 38 -0.87 -0.80 3.57
C PHE A 38 -1.87 -0.62 2.44
N SER A 39 -1.40 -0.78 1.21
CA SER A 39 -2.24 -0.86 0.02
C SER A 39 -2.98 -2.20 -0.06
N ASP A 40 -4.15 -2.19 -0.68
CA ASP A 40 -4.95 -3.40 -0.91
C ASP A 40 -4.71 -4.03 -2.28
N TYR A 41 -3.72 -3.55 -3.07
CA TYR A 41 -3.45 -3.95 -4.47
C TYR A 41 -4.64 -3.82 -5.43
N ALA A 42 -5.73 -3.18 -4.99
CA ALA A 42 -6.92 -3.02 -5.80
C ALA A 42 -6.69 -2.00 -6.93
N THR A 43 -6.97 -2.38 -8.15
CA THR A 43 -7.02 -1.46 -9.30
C THR A 43 -8.31 -0.62 -9.25
N SER A 44 -8.45 0.37 -10.15
CA SER A 44 -9.61 1.27 -10.17
C SER A 44 -10.95 0.53 -10.20
N ALA A 45 -11.04 -0.57 -10.94
CA ALA A 45 -12.26 -1.35 -11.04
C ALA A 45 -12.65 -2.00 -9.70
N GLN A 46 -11.69 -2.59 -9.00
CA GLN A 46 -11.88 -3.21 -7.70
C GLN A 46 -12.14 -2.17 -6.60
N ARG A 47 -11.44 -1.02 -6.62
CA ARG A 47 -11.67 0.08 -5.66
C ARG A 47 -13.10 0.57 -5.71
N ASN A 48 -13.68 0.70 -6.90
CA ASN A 48 -15.08 1.09 -7.09
C ASN A 48 -16.08 0.02 -6.62
N MET A 49 -15.61 -1.19 -6.29
CA MET A 49 -16.37 -2.28 -5.69
C MET A 49 -15.97 -2.52 -4.22
N GLY A 50 -15.48 -1.49 -3.52
CA GLY A 50 -15.04 -1.62 -2.13
C GLY A 50 -13.69 -2.33 -1.98
N GLY A 51 -12.94 -2.55 -3.07
CA GLY A 51 -11.64 -3.21 -3.08
C GLY A 51 -11.73 -4.73 -2.95
N VAL A 52 -12.76 -5.35 -3.52
CA VAL A 52 -12.86 -6.81 -3.68
C VAL A 52 -12.12 -7.26 -4.95
N GLY A 53 -11.61 -8.49 -4.95
CA GLY A 53 -10.88 -9.02 -6.11
C GLY A 53 -10.28 -10.40 -5.90
N VAL A 54 -10.35 -10.97 -4.68
CA VAL A 54 -9.71 -12.26 -4.37
C VAL A 54 -10.32 -13.41 -5.18
N ALA A 55 -11.65 -13.37 -5.41
CA ALA A 55 -12.36 -14.35 -6.22
C ALA A 55 -12.75 -13.85 -7.62
N MET A 56 -12.38 -12.61 -7.99
CA MET A 56 -12.73 -12.03 -9.28
C MET A 56 -11.91 -12.68 -10.40
N ALA A 57 -12.58 -13.43 -11.27
CA ALA A 57 -12.03 -14.10 -12.44
C ALA A 57 -12.61 -13.50 -13.73
N ASP A 58 -12.43 -12.18 -13.95
CA ASP A 58 -12.92 -11.47 -15.14
C ASP A 58 -11.74 -11.21 -16.11
N GLY A 59 -11.78 -11.82 -17.27
CA GLY A 59 -10.72 -11.67 -18.31
C GLY A 59 -10.64 -10.27 -18.95
N ARG A 60 -11.49 -9.33 -18.57
CA ARG A 60 -11.57 -7.96 -19.12
C ARG A 60 -10.95 -6.90 -18.21
N GLN A 61 -10.47 -7.27 -17.03
CA GLN A 61 -9.88 -6.36 -16.05
C GLN A 61 -8.61 -6.99 -15.48
N ILE A 62 -7.65 -6.15 -15.14
CA ILE A 62 -6.44 -6.57 -14.44
C ILE A 62 -6.77 -6.77 -12.96
N ASN A 63 -6.38 -7.91 -12.41
CA ASN A 63 -6.58 -8.22 -11.00
C ASN A 63 -5.26 -8.66 -10.35
N VAL A 64 -4.59 -7.71 -9.70
CA VAL A 64 -3.31 -7.94 -9.01
C VAL A 64 -3.51 -8.65 -7.67
N MET A 65 -4.71 -8.55 -7.08
CA MET A 65 -5.02 -9.10 -5.76
C MET A 65 -4.93 -10.63 -5.72
N ASN A 66 -5.23 -11.30 -6.85
CA ASN A 66 -5.08 -12.76 -6.95
C ASN A 66 -4.46 -13.16 -8.30
N PRO A 67 -3.21 -13.63 -8.34
CA PRO A 67 -2.53 -13.97 -9.58
C PRO A 67 -3.16 -15.15 -10.35
N ALA A 68 -4.00 -15.97 -9.70
CA ALA A 68 -4.74 -17.03 -10.41
C ALA A 68 -5.69 -16.45 -11.47
N SER A 69 -6.16 -15.21 -11.30
CA SER A 69 -7.06 -14.52 -12.23
C SER A 69 -6.44 -14.26 -13.61
N TYR A 70 -5.11 -14.23 -13.73
CA TYR A 70 -4.44 -13.98 -15.01
C TYR A 70 -4.74 -15.06 -16.06
N ALA A 71 -5.02 -16.27 -15.62
CA ALA A 71 -5.45 -17.36 -16.51
C ALA A 71 -6.86 -17.17 -17.13
N ALA A 72 -7.62 -16.18 -16.66
CA ALA A 72 -8.92 -15.82 -17.22
C ALA A 72 -8.83 -14.80 -18.35
N THR A 73 -7.65 -14.23 -18.64
CA THR A 73 -7.44 -13.25 -19.70
C THR A 73 -7.87 -13.82 -21.06
N ASP A 74 -8.68 -13.05 -21.78
CA ASP A 74 -9.12 -13.43 -23.10
C ASP A 74 -7.95 -13.50 -24.10
N SER A 75 -7.98 -14.50 -24.98
CA SER A 75 -6.95 -14.67 -26.00
C SER A 75 -6.87 -13.44 -26.92
N LEU A 76 -5.65 -13.05 -27.32
CA LEU A 76 -5.38 -11.90 -28.19
C LEU A 76 -5.71 -10.52 -27.59
N THR A 77 -5.85 -10.42 -26.27
CA THR A 77 -6.05 -9.15 -25.59
C THR A 77 -4.83 -8.73 -24.80
N LEU A 78 -4.48 -7.46 -24.88
CA LEU A 78 -3.49 -6.81 -24.03
C LEU A 78 -4.22 -5.79 -23.16
N HIS A 79 -4.21 -5.99 -21.86
CA HIS A 79 -4.76 -5.03 -20.90
C HIS A 79 -3.63 -4.21 -20.30
N TRP A 80 -3.85 -2.92 -20.18
CA TRP A 80 -3.02 -2.02 -19.38
C TRP A 80 -3.92 -1.12 -18.55
N ASP A 81 -3.48 -0.82 -17.35
CA ASP A 81 -4.21 0.03 -16.42
C ASP A 81 -3.23 0.93 -15.67
N ILE A 82 -3.55 2.22 -15.59
CA ILE A 82 -2.77 3.24 -14.90
C ILE A 82 -3.70 3.91 -13.90
N GLY A 83 -3.34 3.85 -12.63
CA GLY A 83 -4.06 4.51 -11.56
C GLY A 83 -3.40 5.83 -11.17
N LEU A 84 -4.20 6.88 -11.13
CA LEU A 84 -3.84 8.16 -10.54
C LEU A 84 -4.64 8.33 -9.25
N ASP A 85 -3.99 8.79 -8.20
CA ASP A 85 -4.61 9.10 -6.91
C ASP A 85 -4.54 10.61 -6.65
N LEU A 86 -5.67 11.17 -6.24
CA LEU A 86 -5.78 12.56 -5.81
C LEU A 86 -6.48 12.57 -4.45
N THR A 87 -5.74 13.00 -3.42
CA THR A 87 -6.23 13.00 -2.05
C THR A 87 -6.30 14.43 -1.52
N GLN A 88 -7.45 14.80 -0.97
CA GLN A 88 -7.61 15.98 -0.16
C GLN A 88 -7.87 15.56 1.28
N LEU A 89 -6.92 15.82 2.17
CA LEU A 89 -7.08 15.63 3.60
C LEU A 89 -7.59 16.90 4.23
N LYS A 90 -8.64 16.77 5.04
CA LYS A 90 -9.12 17.82 5.95
C LYS A 90 -9.04 17.28 7.37
N SER A 91 -8.19 17.87 8.17
CA SER A 91 -8.09 17.60 9.61
C SER A 91 -8.72 18.73 10.40
N SER A 92 -9.39 18.40 11.51
CA SER A 92 -9.96 19.37 12.45
C SER A 92 -9.81 18.84 13.86
N GLU A 93 -9.19 19.64 14.74
CA GLU A 93 -8.96 19.32 16.15
C GLU A 93 -9.10 20.58 16.98
N GLU A 94 -9.95 20.56 18.00
CA GLU A 94 -10.15 21.63 18.99
C GLU A 94 -10.29 23.06 18.39
N GLY A 95 -11.01 23.19 17.26
CA GLY A 95 -11.22 24.48 16.60
C GLY A 95 -10.17 24.86 15.55
N ASN A 96 -9.08 24.13 15.47
CA ASN A 96 -8.07 24.28 14.40
C ASN A 96 -8.41 23.36 13.23
N SER A 97 -8.27 23.86 12.01
CA SER A 97 -8.50 23.04 10.80
C SER A 97 -7.34 23.19 9.83
N GLY A 98 -6.84 22.04 9.35
CA GLY A 98 -5.83 21.96 8.31
C GLY A 98 -6.38 21.32 7.05
N LYS A 99 -5.88 21.73 5.89
CA LYS A 99 -6.15 21.07 4.61
C LYS A 99 -4.83 20.71 3.98
N ALA A 100 -4.68 19.48 3.52
CA ALA A 100 -3.55 19.03 2.74
C ALA A 100 -4.05 18.43 1.43
N PHE A 101 -3.31 18.66 0.37
CA PHE A 101 -3.58 18.11 -0.95
C PHE A 101 -2.39 17.28 -1.39
N GLY A 102 -2.64 16.05 -1.79
CA GLY A 102 -1.64 15.13 -2.30
C GLY A 102 -2.16 14.40 -3.53
N GLY A 103 -1.27 13.77 -4.25
CA GLY A 103 -1.64 12.95 -5.39
C GLY A 103 -0.42 12.49 -6.17
N GLY A 104 -0.61 11.46 -6.97
CA GLY A 104 0.48 10.90 -7.77
C GLY A 104 0.05 9.72 -8.60
N LEU A 105 1.02 9.08 -9.24
CA LEU A 105 0.83 7.80 -9.88
C LEU A 105 0.69 6.73 -8.80
N ASN A 106 -0.44 6.04 -8.79
CA ASN A 106 -0.70 4.99 -7.80
C ASN A 106 -0.19 3.63 -8.29
N TYR A 107 -0.55 3.23 -9.51
CA TYR A 107 -0.08 1.97 -10.06
C TYR A 107 0.02 2.02 -11.59
N LEU A 108 0.84 1.13 -12.11
CA LEU A 108 0.95 0.84 -13.53
C LEU A 108 0.98 -0.67 -13.70
N THR A 109 0.01 -1.24 -14.41
CA THR A 109 -0.10 -2.69 -14.60
C THR A 109 -0.37 -3.05 -16.06
N LEU A 110 0.19 -4.17 -16.47
CA LEU A 110 0.05 -4.76 -17.79
C LEU A 110 -0.30 -6.23 -17.63
N GLN A 111 -1.29 -6.73 -18.38
CA GLN A 111 -1.69 -8.14 -18.36
C GLN A 111 -1.92 -8.64 -19.79
N PHE A 112 -1.42 -9.82 -20.07
CA PHE A 112 -1.53 -10.43 -21.40
C PHE A 112 -1.64 -11.96 -21.32
N PRO A 113 -2.32 -12.60 -22.27
CA PRO A 113 -2.37 -14.05 -22.39
C PRO A 113 -1.05 -14.58 -22.97
N ILE A 114 -0.52 -15.65 -22.40
CA ILE A 114 0.61 -16.41 -22.97
C ILE A 114 0.05 -17.53 -23.86
N THR A 115 -0.93 -18.24 -23.33
CA THR A 115 -1.67 -19.31 -24.03
C THR A 115 -3.14 -19.22 -23.65
N LYS A 116 -3.99 -20.07 -24.26
CA LYS A 116 -5.42 -20.16 -23.88
C LYS A 116 -5.67 -20.63 -22.44
N TYR A 117 -4.63 -21.10 -21.74
CA TYR A 117 -4.70 -21.58 -20.36
C TYR A 117 -3.79 -20.81 -19.39
N MET A 118 -2.97 -19.92 -19.92
CA MET A 118 -1.98 -19.20 -19.13
C MET A 118 -1.98 -17.72 -19.48
N GLY A 119 -1.93 -16.87 -18.48
CA GLY A 119 -1.74 -15.44 -18.60
C GLY A 119 -0.60 -14.96 -17.70
N ALA A 120 -0.08 -13.80 -18.03
CA ALA A 120 0.94 -13.12 -17.26
C ALA A 120 0.54 -11.68 -16.97
N SER A 121 1.07 -11.15 -15.91
CA SER A 121 0.96 -9.73 -15.56
C SER A 121 2.29 -9.21 -15.04
N ILE A 122 2.57 -7.96 -15.33
CA ILE A 122 3.71 -7.20 -14.80
C ILE A 122 3.23 -5.82 -14.40
N GLY A 123 3.76 -5.28 -13.33
CA GLY A 123 3.36 -3.94 -12.93
C GLY A 123 4.10 -3.43 -11.71
N LEU A 124 3.88 -2.15 -11.46
CA LEU A 124 4.35 -1.42 -10.31
C LEU A 124 3.13 -1.00 -9.49
N VAL A 125 3.12 -1.37 -8.22
CA VAL A 125 2.01 -1.10 -7.28
C VAL A 125 2.57 -0.64 -5.94
N PRO A 126 1.88 0.22 -5.20
CA PRO A 126 2.30 0.58 -3.86
C PRO A 126 2.03 -0.59 -2.89
N TYR A 127 2.99 -0.88 -2.01
CA TYR A 127 2.83 -1.80 -0.89
C TYR A 127 2.41 -1.05 0.37
N THR A 128 3.15 0.03 0.71
CA THR A 128 2.81 0.95 1.81
C THR A 128 3.05 2.39 1.43
N THR A 129 2.34 3.31 2.08
CA THR A 129 2.53 4.75 1.95
C THR A 129 2.67 5.39 3.32
N VAL A 130 3.61 6.32 3.45
CA VAL A 130 3.82 7.17 4.63
C VAL A 130 3.70 8.62 4.22
N GLY A 131 2.86 9.36 4.94
CA GLY A 131 2.69 10.79 4.70
C GLY A 131 1.95 11.41 5.88
N TYR A 132 2.68 12.09 6.77
CA TYR A 132 2.10 12.80 7.90
C TYR A 132 2.97 13.99 8.28
N SER A 133 2.35 15.01 8.84
CA SER A 133 3.03 16.14 9.46
C SER A 133 2.09 16.77 10.48
N PHE A 134 2.47 16.72 11.75
CA PHE A 134 1.72 17.34 12.84
C PHE A 134 2.67 17.70 13.99
N GLY A 135 2.26 18.63 14.83
CA GLY A 135 3.03 19.03 15.99
C GLY A 135 2.15 19.63 17.06
N ASN A 136 2.58 19.54 18.29
CA ASN A 136 1.92 20.11 19.46
C ASN A 136 2.88 20.92 20.28
N ASN A 137 2.39 22.01 20.89
CA ASN A 137 3.10 22.67 21.98
C ASN A 137 3.04 21.75 23.21
N LEU A 138 4.17 21.62 23.91
CA LEU A 138 4.20 20.85 25.16
C LEU A 138 3.38 21.61 26.21
N LYS A 139 2.65 20.86 27.05
CA LYS A 139 1.88 21.38 28.18
C LYS A 139 2.58 20.94 29.47
N ASP A 140 2.62 21.82 30.44
CA ASP A 140 3.05 21.46 31.79
C ASP A 140 1.99 20.58 32.52
N ASP A 141 2.37 19.98 33.65
CA ASP A 141 1.48 19.14 34.46
C ASP A 141 0.21 19.87 34.92
N ASP A 142 0.22 21.20 34.98
CA ASP A 142 -0.94 22.06 35.30
C ASP A 142 -1.81 22.36 34.05
N GLY A 143 -1.42 21.88 32.86
CA GLY A 143 -2.11 22.12 31.61
C GLY A 143 -1.75 23.44 30.90
N THR A 144 -0.80 24.21 31.45
CA THR A 144 -0.33 25.47 30.83
C THR A 144 0.48 25.16 29.57
N VAL A 145 0.12 25.79 28.46
CA VAL A 145 0.84 25.61 27.19
C VAL A 145 2.19 26.30 27.24
N GLN A 146 3.27 25.54 27.18
CA GLN A 146 4.62 26.09 27.04
C GLN A 146 4.87 26.52 25.60
N THR A 147 4.83 27.82 25.35
CA THR A 147 5.12 28.40 24.03
C THR A 147 6.58 28.26 23.61
N SER A 148 7.48 27.98 24.55
CA SER A 148 8.91 27.78 24.33
C SER A 148 9.31 26.33 24.02
N GLN A 149 8.38 25.38 24.16
CA GLN A 149 8.64 23.97 23.89
C GLN A 149 7.57 23.42 22.96
N SER A 150 8.00 22.84 21.87
CA SER A 150 7.10 22.21 20.89
C SER A 150 7.74 20.96 20.32
N THR A 151 6.89 19.98 20.00
CA THR A 151 7.30 18.77 19.27
C THR A 151 6.56 18.72 17.94
N SER A 152 7.32 18.60 16.85
CA SER A 152 6.78 18.38 15.52
C SER A 152 7.26 17.02 15.00
N VAL A 153 6.34 16.27 14.42
CA VAL A 153 6.65 14.98 13.80
C VAL A 153 6.19 14.99 12.36
N SER A 154 7.05 14.52 11.48
CA SER A 154 6.74 14.37 10.06
C SER A 154 7.31 13.07 9.53
N GLY A 155 6.69 12.54 8.49
CA GLY A 155 7.19 11.36 7.81
C GLY A 155 6.70 11.31 6.40
N TYR A 156 7.52 10.69 5.55
CA TYR A 156 7.23 10.56 4.14
C TYR A 156 7.88 9.33 3.54
N GLY A 157 7.41 8.96 2.34
CA GLY A 157 7.92 7.82 1.59
C GLY A 157 6.96 6.65 1.59
N GLY A 158 7.50 5.44 1.60
CA GLY A 158 6.74 4.20 1.52
C GLY A 158 7.54 3.09 0.87
N ILE A 159 6.87 1.99 0.60
CA ILE A 159 7.43 0.82 -0.07
C ILE A 159 6.59 0.56 -1.32
N ASP A 160 7.24 0.47 -2.46
CA ASP A 160 6.65 0.08 -3.74
C ASP A 160 7.02 -1.36 -4.09
N GLU A 161 6.22 -1.97 -4.96
CA GLU A 161 6.38 -3.36 -5.36
C GLU A 161 6.32 -3.46 -6.89
N LEU A 162 7.45 -3.85 -7.49
CA LEU A 162 7.53 -4.25 -8.88
C LEU A 162 7.29 -5.76 -8.96
N TYR A 163 6.21 -6.19 -9.61
CA TYR A 163 5.86 -7.60 -9.69
C TYR A 163 5.87 -8.13 -11.12
N ILE A 164 6.14 -9.42 -11.22
CA ILE A 164 5.85 -10.25 -12.38
C ILE A 164 5.04 -11.46 -11.91
N GLY A 165 3.94 -11.74 -12.58
CA GLY A 165 3.02 -12.78 -12.19
C GLY A 165 2.63 -13.69 -13.34
N LEU A 166 2.36 -14.95 -12.97
CA LEU A 166 1.86 -15.97 -13.88
C LEU A 166 0.61 -16.61 -13.28
N GLY A 167 -0.39 -16.84 -14.14
CA GLY A 167 -1.58 -17.59 -13.81
C GLY A 167 -1.79 -18.71 -14.81
N ALA A 168 -2.19 -19.87 -14.35
CA ALA A 168 -2.43 -21.06 -15.17
C ALA A 168 -3.71 -21.77 -14.78
N ARG A 169 -4.36 -22.39 -15.77
CA ARG A 169 -5.57 -23.23 -15.60
C ARG A 169 -5.21 -24.69 -15.89
N PRO A 170 -4.72 -25.45 -14.87
CA PRO A 170 -4.32 -26.84 -15.08
C PRO A 170 -5.51 -27.77 -15.39
N VAL A 171 -6.66 -27.51 -14.77
CA VAL A 171 -7.90 -28.26 -15.01
C VAL A 171 -9.09 -27.33 -15.12
N ARG A 172 -10.21 -27.80 -15.63
CA ARG A 172 -11.43 -26.99 -15.76
C ARG A 172 -11.91 -26.53 -14.38
N GLY A 173 -12.15 -25.23 -14.26
CA GLY A 173 -12.63 -24.60 -13.04
C GLY A 173 -11.52 -24.22 -12.05
N LEU A 174 -10.36 -24.86 -12.05
CA LEU A 174 -9.24 -24.53 -11.15
C LEU A 174 -8.19 -23.67 -11.84
N THR A 175 -7.86 -22.54 -11.25
CA THR A 175 -6.75 -21.69 -11.66
C THR A 175 -5.79 -21.49 -10.50
N LEU A 176 -4.50 -21.52 -10.80
CA LEU A 176 -3.41 -21.29 -9.88
C LEU A 176 -2.55 -20.14 -10.39
N GLY A 177 -1.95 -19.36 -9.49
CA GLY A 177 -1.08 -18.30 -9.89
C GLY A 177 -0.07 -17.94 -8.81
N ALA A 178 0.97 -17.24 -9.24
CA ALA A 178 1.97 -16.69 -8.36
C ALA A 178 2.46 -15.34 -8.90
N ASN A 179 2.62 -14.36 -8.00
CA ASN A 179 3.37 -13.14 -8.22
C ASN A 179 4.71 -13.28 -7.50
N PHE A 180 5.78 -12.98 -8.23
CA PHE A 180 7.10 -12.74 -7.67
C PHE A 180 7.38 -11.25 -7.78
N SER A 181 7.69 -10.62 -6.68
CA SER A 181 7.82 -9.17 -6.63
C SER A 181 9.08 -8.71 -5.91
N TYR A 182 9.59 -7.56 -6.32
CA TYR A 182 10.67 -6.85 -5.68
C TYR A 182 10.11 -5.62 -4.96
N GLN A 183 10.23 -5.62 -3.65
CA GLN A 183 9.82 -4.54 -2.76
C GLN A 183 10.99 -3.58 -2.53
N PHE A 184 10.78 -2.31 -2.78
CA PHE A 184 11.79 -1.28 -2.61
C PHE A 184 11.17 0.03 -2.15
N GLY A 185 11.92 0.79 -1.38
CA GLY A 185 11.47 2.10 -0.93
C GLY A 185 12.21 2.55 0.33
N THR A 186 11.91 3.77 0.73
CA THR A 186 12.47 4.38 1.94
C THR A 186 11.36 5.08 2.70
N ILE A 187 11.28 4.78 3.97
CA ILE A 187 10.42 5.46 4.94
C ILE A 187 11.32 6.36 5.76
N VAL A 188 10.96 7.64 5.85
CA VAL A 188 11.65 8.63 6.68
C VAL A 188 10.66 9.11 7.74
N ASN A 189 11.10 9.07 8.99
CA ASN A 189 10.36 9.59 10.13
C ASN A 189 11.24 10.61 10.85
N ASP A 190 10.78 11.83 10.93
CA ASP A 190 11.46 12.94 11.58
C ASP A 190 10.69 13.35 12.83
N GLN A 191 11.41 13.51 13.93
CA GLN A 191 10.87 14.10 15.15
C GLN A 191 11.73 15.30 15.53
N TYR A 192 11.13 16.44 15.46
CA TYR A 192 11.74 17.71 15.83
C TYR A 192 11.27 18.14 17.21
N VAL A 193 12.20 18.31 18.13
CA VAL A 193 11.93 18.74 19.50
C VAL A 193 12.57 20.13 19.68
N ILE A 194 11.73 21.13 19.93
CA ILE A 194 12.16 22.50 20.23
C ILE A 194 12.09 22.66 21.74
N SER A 195 13.24 22.93 22.36
CA SER A 195 13.38 23.29 23.77
C SER A 195 14.55 24.28 23.89
N SER A 196 15.13 24.42 25.07
CA SER A 196 16.38 25.19 25.25
C SER A 196 17.52 24.73 24.33
N THR A 197 17.50 23.44 23.93
CA THR A 197 18.33 22.86 22.88
C THR A 197 17.43 22.15 21.86
N SER A 198 17.38 22.66 20.63
CA SER A 198 16.58 22.05 19.57
C SER A 198 17.28 20.80 19.01
N THR A 199 16.53 19.71 18.90
CA THR A 199 17.05 18.43 18.41
C THR A 199 16.14 17.85 17.35
N LEU A 200 16.73 17.34 16.26
CA LEU A 200 16.04 16.58 15.23
C LEU A 200 16.49 15.10 15.31
N TYR A 201 15.54 14.21 15.48
CA TYR A 201 15.74 12.78 15.34
C TYR A 201 15.18 12.33 14.00
N GLU A 202 16.06 11.80 13.13
CA GLU A 202 15.69 11.24 11.85
C GLU A 202 15.86 9.73 11.87
N GLN A 203 14.80 9.00 11.54
CA GLN A 203 14.85 7.56 11.29
C GLN A 203 14.57 7.29 9.81
N LYS A 204 15.48 6.60 9.14
CA LYS A 204 15.29 6.08 7.79
C LYS A 204 15.22 4.57 7.80
N ILE A 205 14.20 4.02 7.16
CA ILE A 205 14.04 2.57 6.95
C ILE A 205 14.03 2.35 5.44
N GLN A 206 15.10 1.78 4.91
CA GLN A 206 15.20 1.43 3.49
C GLN A 206 14.96 -0.08 3.33
N VAL A 207 13.92 -0.42 2.59
CA VAL A 207 13.58 -1.82 2.25
C VAL A 207 14.06 -2.13 0.84
N ARG A 208 14.68 -3.31 0.68
CA ARG A 208 15.07 -3.91 -0.61
C ARG A 208 14.92 -5.42 -0.48
N ASP A 209 13.77 -5.93 -0.84
CA ASP A 209 13.40 -7.31 -0.56
C ASP A 209 12.56 -7.94 -1.67
N TRP A 210 12.45 -9.25 -1.62
CA TRP A 210 11.61 -10.04 -2.53
C TRP A 210 10.37 -10.54 -1.80
N ASN A 211 9.27 -10.62 -2.50
CA ASN A 211 8.01 -11.12 -1.98
C ASN A 211 7.40 -12.13 -2.94
N VAL A 212 6.60 -13.05 -2.39
CA VAL A 212 5.80 -14.01 -3.16
C VAL A 212 4.36 -13.93 -2.70
N LEU A 213 3.44 -13.86 -3.67
CA LEU A 213 2.01 -13.99 -3.45
C LEU A 213 1.51 -15.19 -4.26
N LEU A 214 0.98 -16.19 -3.59
CA LEU A 214 0.37 -17.36 -4.20
C LEU A 214 -1.14 -17.16 -4.28
N GLY A 215 -1.74 -17.58 -5.39
CA GLY A 215 -3.17 -17.46 -5.65
C GLY A 215 -3.79 -18.74 -6.14
N LEU A 216 -5.02 -18.96 -5.71
CA LEU A 216 -5.87 -20.05 -6.17
C LEU A 216 -7.29 -19.52 -6.39
N GLN A 217 -7.93 -19.95 -7.48
CA GLN A 217 -9.36 -19.75 -7.70
C GLN A 217 -9.99 -21.05 -8.21
N TYR A 218 -11.19 -21.30 -7.71
CA TYR A 218 -12.01 -22.42 -8.18
C TYR A 218 -13.39 -21.91 -8.61
N THR A 219 -13.69 -22.04 -9.89
CA THR A 219 -14.96 -21.61 -10.48
C THR A 219 -15.86 -22.80 -10.78
N GLN A 220 -17.00 -22.86 -10.10
CA GLN A 220 -18.05 -23.82 -10.31
C GLN A 220 -19.19 -23.21 -11.13
N ARG A 221 -19.57 -23.85 -12.23
CA ARG A 221 -20.80 -23.51 -12.95
C ARG A 221 -21.98 -24.18 -12.27
N LEU A 222 -22.88 -23.37 -11.72
CA LEU A 222 -24.11 -23.84 -11.09
C LEU A 222 -25.22 -24.07 -12.13
N ALA A 223 -25.26 -23.23 -13.16
CA ALA A 223 -26.18 -23.29 -14.29
C ALA A 223 -25.54 -22.57 -15.52
N PRO A 224 -26.14 -22.63 -16.70
CA PRO A 224 -25.55 -22.06 -17.92
C PRO A 224 -25.09 -20.59 -17.82
N LYS A 225 -25.76 -19.81 -16.98
CA LYS A 225 -25.46 -18.38 -16.76
C LYS A 225 -24.96 -18.04 -15.35
N HIS A 226 -24.90 -19.02 -14.45
CA HIS A 226 -24.60 -18.85 -13.05
C HIS A 226 -23.23 -19.46 -12.73
N GLN A 227 -22.32 -18.67 -12.23
CA GLN A 227 -20.99 -19.11 -11.82
C GLN A 227 -20.72 -18.64 -10.39
N LEU A 228 -20.10 -19.51 -9.62
CA LEU A 228 -19.61 -19.22 -8.28
C LEU A 228 -18.12 -19.48 -8.27
N THR A 229 -17.33 -18.49 -7.86
CA THR A 229 -15.87 -18.59 -7.77
C THR A 229 -15.43 -18.42 -6.33
N PHE A 230 -14.65 -19.37 -5.83
CA PHE A 230 -13.91 -19.27 -4.58
C PHE A 230 -12.49 -18.81 -4.89
N GLY A 231 -11.99 -17.83 -4.15
CA GLY A 231 -10.63 -17.33 -4.26
C GLY A 231 -9.89 -17.49 -2.93
N PHE A 232 -8.60 -17.77 -3.04
CA PHE A 232 -7.69 -17.81 -1.91
C PHE A 232 -6.33 -17.24 -2.32
N THR A 233 -5.72 -16.45 -1.43
CA THR A 233 -4.33 -16.01 -1.61
C THR A 233 -3.53 -16.16 -0.33
N TYR A 234 -2.23 -16.36 -0.49
CA TYR A 234 -1.30 -16.52 0.61
C TYR A 234 0.04 -15.84 0.30
N SER A 235 0.52 -15.03 1.23
CA SER A 235 1.88 -14.48 1.23
C SER A 235 2.59 -14.88 2.53
N PRO A 236 3.74 -15.55 2.46
CA PRO A 236 4.43 -16.07 3.63
C PRO A 236 5.10 -14.97 4.46
N LYS A 237 5.22 -15.23 5.77
CA LYS A 237 6.03 -14.45 6.70
C LYS A 237 7.48 -14.44 6.23
N LYS A 238 8.14 -13.30 6.35
CA LYS A 238 9.55 -13.15 5.99
C LYS A 238 10.18 -11.97 6.73
N ASP A 239 11.48 -12.07 7.03
CA ASP A 239 12.26 -10.95 7.52
C ASP A 239 12.61 -10.01 6.37
N PHE A 240 12.49 -8.71 6.58
CA PHE A 240 12.82 -7.70 5.59
C PHE A 240 14.32 -7.55 5.41
N HIS A 241 14.74 -7.45 4.17
CA HIS A 241 16.08 -7.07 3.78
C HIS A 241 16.16 -5.56 3.56
N GLY A 242 17.27 -4.96 3.99
CA GLY A 242 17.50 -3.55 3.86
C GLY A 242 18.35 -2.99 4.98
N ARG A 243 18.23 -1.68 5.20
CA ARG A 243 18.98 -0.96 6.24
C ARG A 243 18.06 0.01 6.98
N THR A 244 18.38 0.24 8.24
CA THR A 244 17.82 1.33 9.04
C THR A 244 18.94 2.24 9.53
N TRP A 245 18.66 3.53 9.54
CA TRP A 245 19.53 4.56 10.11
C TRP A 245 18.74 5.36 11.13
N GLY A 246 19.36 5.64 12.28
CA GLY A 246 18.90 6.63 13.24
C GLY A 246 19.99 7.69 13.36
N VAL A 247 19.64 8.96 13.14
CA VAL A 247 20.54 10.09 13.26
C VAL A 247 19.92 11.14 14.14
N LYS A 248 20.68 11.62 15.12
CA LYS A 248 20.35 12.76 15.95
C LYS A 248 21.12 13.98 15.42
N TYR A 249 20.44 15.05 15.14
CA TYR A 249 21.03 16.33 14.81
C TYR A 249 20.84 17.27 15.99
N ASP A 250 21.95 17.78 16.54
CA ASP A 250 21.94 18.86 17.50
C ASP A 250 21.84 20.17 16.76
N MET A 251 20.73 20.89 16.94
CA MET A 251 20.40 22.15 16.25
C MET A 251 20.60 23.36 17.15
N SER A 252 21.33 23.21 18.26
CA SER A 252 21.56 24.29 19.24
C SER A 252 22.54 25.38 18.79
N GLY A 253 23.06 25.34 17.57
CA GLY A 253 23.86 26.35 16.95
C GLY A 253 23.02 27.52 16.42
N ASP A 254 23.53 28.74 16.58
CA ASP A 254 22.92 29.97 16.11
C ASP A 254 22.57 29.88 14.61
N VAL A 255 21.27 29.89 14.30
CA VAL A 255 20.72 29.78 12.93
C VAL A 255 21.17 30.99 12.06
N SER A 256 21.77 32.01 12.67
CA SER A 256 22.26 33.21 12.00
C SER A 256 23.66 33.08 11.38
N SER A 257 24.40 32.01 11.71
CA SER A 257 25.73 31.77 11.13
C SER A 257 25.67 30.77 10.00
N THR A 258 26.04 31.16 8.81
CA THR A 258 26.16 30.33 7.58
C THR A 258 27.10 29.11 7.74
N SER A 259 27.66 28.89 8.90
CA SER A 259 28.57 27.81 9.29
C SER A 259 28.02 26.87 10.37
N GLY A 260 26.81 27.07 10.86
CA GLY A 260 26.16 26.18 11.84
C GLY A 260 25.57 24.94 11.18
N ALA A 261 26.41 24.11 10.56
CA ALA A 261 25.97 22.78 10.12
C ALA A 261 25.59 21.98 11.38
N ALA A 262 24.32 21.59 11.47
CA ALA A 262 23.87 20.65 12.49
C ALA A 262 24.82 19.43 12.53
N LYS A 263 25.42 19.17 13.69
CA LYS A 263 26.37 18.07 13.83
C LYS A 263 25.56 16.77 13.92
N PRO A 264 25.67 15.88 12.92
CA PRO A 264 24.98 14.61 12.98
C PRO A 264 25.68 13.67 13.96
N ASP A 265 24.92 13.03 14.80
CA ASP A 265 25.35 11.90 15.61
C ASP A 265 24.56 10.65 15.18
N THR A 266 25.27 9.61 14.76
CA THR A 266 24.65 8.38 14.26
C THR A 266 24.32 7.48 15.44
N ILE A 267 23.03 7.35 15.77
CA ILE A 267 22.54 6.48 16.83
C ILE A 267 22.51 5.02 16.36
N ALA A 268 22.10 4.79 15.12
CA ALA A 268 22.00 3.43 14.57
C ALA A 268 22.31 3.42 13.06
N ASN A 269 22.97 2.36 12.59
CA ASN A 269 23.17 2.06 11.17
C ASN A 269 23.25 0.55 11.02
N GLU A 270 22.11 -0.11 10.98
CA GLU A 270 21.98 -1.54 11.08
C GLU A 270 21.25 -2.15 9.89
N ARG A 271 21.43 -3.44 9.68
CA ARG A 271 20.64 -4.21 8.73
C ARG A 271 19.29 -4.53 9.34
N LEU A 272 18.20 -4.42 8.55
CA LEU A 272 16.83 -4.72 9.03
C LEU A 272 16.70 -6.13 9.59
N GLN A 273 17.38 -7.11 8.99
CA GLN A 273 17.37 -8.50 9.45
C GLN A 273 18.04 -8.66 10.83
N ALA A 274 19.17 -7.97 11.08
CA ALA A 274 19.86 -8.01 12.36
C ALA A 274 19.02 -7.46 13.50
N MET A 275 18.16 -6.47 13.18
CA MET A 275 17.20 -5.89 14.12
C MET A 275 15.87 -6.66 14.19
N GLY A 276 15.63 -7.63 13.29
CA GLY A 276 14.42 -8.46 13.30
C GLY A 276 13.18 -7.82 12.66
N TYR A 277 13.34 -6.83 11.77
CA TYR A 277 12.19 -6.30 11.02
C TYR A 277 11.58 -7.38 10.14
N SER A 278 10.29 -7.63 10.27
CA SER A 278 9.62 -8.69 9.53
C SER A 278 8.23 -8.30 9.06
N LYS A 279 7.75 -8.98 8.01
CA LYS A 279 6.35 -8.97 7.58
C LYS A 279 5.65 -10.26 8.00
N PRO A 280 4.34 -10.22 8.28
CA PRO A 280 3.58 -11.39 8.71
C PRO A 280 3.18 -12.31 7.56
N ASN A 281 2.61 -13.48 7.92
CA ASN A 281 1.75 -14.21 7.00
C ASN A 281 0.51 -13.37 6.67
N ALA A 282 0.13 -13.38 5.39
CA ALA A 282 -1.09 -12.75 4.91
C ALA A 282 -1.94 -13.77 4.16
N TYR A 283 -3.23 -13.80 4.47
CA TYR A 283 -4.23 -14.68 3.88
C TYR A 283 -5.40 -13.83 3.37
N ALA A 284 -5.98 -14.21 2.23
CA ALA A 284 -7.25 -13.67 1.83
C ALA A 284 -8.15 -14.77 1.22
N PHE A 285 -9.44 -14.63 1.48
CA PHE A 285 -10.50 -15.51 0.99
C PHE A 285 -11.54 -14.65 0.29
N GLY A 286 -12.03 -15.10 -0.84
CA GLY A 286 -13.06 -14.42 -1.61
C GLY A 286 -14.14 -15.38 -2.09
N LEU A 287 -15.34 -14.83 -2.24
CA LEU A 287 -16.46 -15.52 -2.85
C LEU A 287 -17.13 -14.59 -3.85
N ASN A 288 -17.09 -14.95 -5.13
CA ASN A 288 -17.69 -14.20 -6.22
C ASN A 288 -18.84 -14.99 -6.85
N TYR A 289 -19.99 -14.36 -6.96
CA TYR A 289 -21.12 -14.85 -7.75
C TYR A 289 -21.22 -14.01 -9.03
N ASN A 290 -21.24 -14.68 -10.17
CA ASN A 290 -21.38 -14.05 -11.48
C ASN A 290 -22.61 -14.58 -12.22
N PHE A 291 -23.45 -13.68 -12.71
CA PHE A 291 -24.62 -13.97 -13.52
C PHE A 291 -24.47 -13.37 -14.91
N ASP A 292 -24.37 -14.26 -15.93
CA ASP A 292 -24.36 -13.92 -17.36
C ASP A 292 -23.29 -12.89 -17.75
N GLN A 293 -22.17 -12.80 -16.98
CA GLN A 293 -21.13 -11.76 -17.09
C GLN A 293 -21.65 -10.31 -16.97
N ARG A 294 -22.92 -10.14 -16.60
CA ARG A 294 -23.59 -8.84 -16.47
C ARG A 294 -23.73 -8.38 -15.04
N PHE A 295 -23.95 -9.31 -14.13
CA PHE A 295 -23.99 -9.03 -12.71
C PHE A 295 -22.91 -9.85 -12.01
N SER A 296 -22.14 -9.17 -11.15
CA SER A 296 -21.14 -9.80 -10.30
C SER A 296 -21.28 -9.24 -8.88
N ALA A 297 -21.27 -10.12 -7.89
CA ALA A 297 -21.25 -9.76 -6.48
C ALA A 297 -20.11 -10.53 -5.82
N GLU A 298 -19.30 -9.84 -5.01
CA GLU A 298 -18.14 -10.43 -4.35
C GLU A 298 -18.05 -9.99 -2.90
N VAL A 299 -17.60 -10.92 -2.06
CA VAL A 299 -17.24 -10.65 -0.66
C VAL A 299 -15.87 -11.23 -0.40
N ASP A 300 -14.98 -10.41 0.16
CA ASP A 300 -13.61 -10.78 0.51
C ASP A 300 -13.36 -10.58 2.01
N PHE A 301 -12.60 -11.50 2.56
CA PHE A 301 -12.00 -11.40 3.88
C PHE A 301 -10.49 -11.53 3.76
N SER A 302 -9.73 -10.62 4.33
CA SER A 302 -8.27 -10.69 4.39
C SER A 302 -7.76 -10.49 5.81
N MET A 303 -6.66 -11.18 6.13
CA MET A 303 -6.02 -11.15 7.44
C MET A 303 -4.50 -11.13 7.29
N GLN A 304 -3.84 -10.28 8.05
CA GLN A 304 -2.38 -10.18 8.17
C GLN A 304 -2.01 -10.31 9.65
N GLN A 305 -1.21 -11.31 10.01
CA GLN A 305 -0.87 -11.65 11.39
C GLN A 305 0.29 -10.78 11.92
N TRP A 306 0.07 -9.48 12.02
CA TRP A 306 1.10 -8.53 12.47
C TRP A 306 1.53 -8.74 13.92
N SER A 307 0.68 -9.29 14.77
CA SER A 307 1.04 -9.67 16.14
C SER A 307 2.21 -10.67 16.22
N LYS A 308 2.47 -11.39 15.10
CA LYS A 308 3.57 -12.36 14.94
C LYS A 308 4.75 -11.80 14.15
N ALA A 309 4.65 -10.56 13.67
CA ALA A 309 5.73 -9.83 13.02
C ALA A 309 6.42 -8.92 14.03
N THR A 310 7.66 -8.58 13.76
CA THR A 310 8.45 -7.71 14.61
C THR A 310 8.70 -6.39 13.91
N PHE A 311 8.48 -5.31 14.63
CA PHE A 311 8.88 -3.97 14.25
C PHE A 311 9.66 -3.38 15.42
N PRO A 312 11.00 -3.53 15.47
CA PRO A 312 11.80 -3.03 16.57
C PRO A 312 11.80 -1.51 16.59
N GLY A 313 11.68 -0.95 17.80
CA GLY A 313 11.93 0.45 18.02
C GLY A 313 13.43 0.79 17.96
N LEU A 314 13.76 2.05 17.71
CA LEU A 314 15.11 2.54 17.96
C LEU A 314 15.29 2.75 19.47
N THR A 315 16.45 2.35 20.00
CA THR A 315 16.86 2.68 21.35
C THR A 315 17.79 3.88 21.34
N ASN A 316 17.62 4.80 22.29
CA ASN A 316 18.59 5.86 22.53
C ASN A 316 19.83 5.33 23.28
N GLU A 317 20.85 6.17 23.50
CA GLU A 317 22.08 5.80 24.21
C GLU A 317 21.83 5.33 25.65
N ASP A 318 20.74 5.76 26.27
CA ASP A 318 20.32 5.37 27.61
C ASP A 318 19.58 4.01 27.65
N GLY A 319 19.41 3.36 26.51
CA GLY A 319 18.70 2.08 26.38
C GLY A 319 17.18 2.21 26.37
N ASN A 320 16.63 3.44 26.34
CA ASN A 320 15.19 3.67 26.24
C ASN A 320 14.73 3.50 24.79
N VAL A 321 13.66 2.73 24.60
CA VAL A 321 13.07 2.51 23.27
C VAL A 321 12.33 3.78 22.84
N MET A 322 12.83 4.47 21.82
CA MET A 322 12.24 5.70 21.30
C MET A 322 10.91 5.47 20.58
N TYR A 323 10.75 4.32 19.96
CA TYR A 323 9.55 3.93 19.23
C TYR A 323 9.31 2.43 19.37
N GLN A 324 8.53 2.01 20.35
CA GLN A 324 8.06 0.63 20.41
C GLN A 324 6.62 0.62 19.87
N THR A 325 6.43 0.02 18.72
CA THR A 325 5.10 -0.17 18.16
C THR A 325 4.69 -1.63 18.32
N ARG A 326 3.76 -1.90 19.22
CA ARG A 326 3.07 -3.19 19.24
C ARG A 326 2.09 -3.20 18.07
N LEU A 327 2.27 -4.15 17.16
CA LEU A 327 1.40 -4.32 16.01
C LEU A 327 0.31 -5.35 16.35
N ASP A 328 -0.94 -5.00 16.10
CA ASP A 328 -2.07 -5.91 16.19
C ASP A 328 -2.40 -6.52 14.82
N ASP A 329 -3.11 -7.63 14.80
CA ASP A 329 -3.50 -8.28 13.55
C ASP A 329 -4.43 -7.38 12.75
N ARG A 330 -4.08 -7.15 11.48
CA ARG A 330 -4.92 -6.42 10.55
C ARG A 330 -5.89 -7.37 9.86
N TRP A 331 -7.17 -7.09 9.91
CA TRP A 331 -8.15 -7.79 9.11
C TRP A 331 -9.07 -6.80 8.37
N ARG A 332 -9.59 -7.26 7.26
CA ARG A 332 -10.47 -6.47 6.40
C ARG A 332 -11.56 -7.34 5.83
N ILE A 333 -12.79 -6.80 5.85
CA ILE A 333 -13.94 -7.34 5.12
C ILE A 333 -14.30 -6.32 4.05
N ALA A 334 -14.52 -6.80 2.82
CA ALA A 334 -14.96 -5.97 1.71
C ALA A 334 -16.12 -6.67 1.00
N ALA A 335 -17.05 -5.87 0.47
CA ALA A 335 -18.15 -6.37 -0.34
C ALA A 335 -18.41 -5.41 -1.50
N GLY A 336 -18.72 -5.96 -2.68
CA GLY A 336 -18.96 -5.16 -3.86
C GLY A 336 -19.84 -5.83 -4.88
N VAL A 337 -20.49 -5.00 -5.68
CA VAL A 337 -21.35 -5.45 -6.78
C VAL A 337 -21.05 -4.65 -8.05
N GLN A 338 -21.15 -5.32 -9.18
CA GLN A 338 -21.05 -4.75 -10.51
C GLN A 338 -22.24 -5.17 -11.34
N TYR A 339 -22.81 -4.21 -12.09
CA TYR A 339 -23.89 -4.46 -13.01
C TYR A 339 -23.64 -3.79 -14.36
N VAL A 340 -23.73 -4.56 -15.45
CA VAL A 340 -23.65 -4.09 -16.84
C VAL A 340 -24.98 -4.41 -17.51
N PRO A 341 -25.84 -3.42 -17.82
CA PRO A 341 -27.17 -3.66 -18.36
C PRO A 341 -27.17 -4.48 -19.66
N ARG A 342 -26.25 -4.18 -20.59
CA ARG A 342 -26.09 -4.91 -21.84
C ARG A 342 -24.63 -4.87 -22.30
N MET A 343 -24.09 -5.98 -22.80
CA MET A 343 -22.76 -6.04 -23.39
C MET A 343 -22.65 -5.33 -24.73
N ARG A 344 -23.77 -5.25 -25.45
CA ARG A 344 -23.90 -4.53 -26.74
C ARG A 344 -25.14 -3.64 -26.67
N GLY A 345 -24.99 -2.34 -27.01
CA GLY A 345 -26.08 -1.37 -26.92
C GLY A 345 -25.57 0.07 -26.91
N SER A 346 -26.43 1.01 -26.49
CA SER A 346 -26.05 2.40 -26.30
C SER A 346 -24.97 2.57 -25.23
N TYR A 347 -24.33 3.76 -25.19
CA TYR A 347 -23.23 4.03 -24.23
C TYR A 347 -23.61 3.68 -22.79
N LEU A 348 -24.72 4.22 -22.27
CA LEU A 348 -25.17 3.97 -20.89
C LEU A 348 -25.50 2.50 -20.61
N GLN A 349 -25.91 1.74 -21.61
CA GLN A 349 -26.19 0.31 -21.42
C GLN A 349 -24.90 -0.54 -21.30
N ARG A 350 -23.78 -0.03 -21.79
CA ARG A 350 -22.47 -0.70 -21.72
C ARG A 350 -21.63 -0.27 -20.52
N VAL A 351 -22.05 0.77 -19.81
CA VAL A 351 -21.40 1.23 -18.58
C VAL A 351 -21.47 0.16 -17.50
N ALA A 352 -20.35 -0.13 -16.87
CA ALA A 352 -20.30 -0.96 -15.68
C ALA A 352 -20.60 -0.10 -14.44
N TYR A 353 -21.77 -0.27 -13.85
CA TYR A 353 -22.17 0.36 -12.60
C TYR A 353 -21.61 -0.46 -11.44
N ARG A 354 -20.85 0.17 -10.55
CA ARG A 354 -20.18 -0.47 -9.43
C ARG A 354 -20.54 0.20 -8.13
N LEU A 355 -20.71 -0.59 -7.09
CA LEU A 355 -20.93 -0.16 -5.72
C LEU A 355 -20.24 -1.13 -4.77
N GLY A 356 -19.64 -0.62 -3.71
CA GLY A 356 -19.03 -1.46 -2.71
C GLY A 356 -18.57 -0.69 -1.50
N GLY A 357 -18.16 -1.41 -0.48
CA GLY A 357 -17.61 -0.86 0.75
C GLY A 357 -16.70 -1.86 1.43
N SER A 358 -15.85 -1.37 2.30
CA SER A 358 -14.97 -2.20 3.11
C SER A 358 -14.84 -1.64 4.52
N TYR A 359 -14.60 -2.55 5.45
CA TYR A 359 -14.22 -2.23 6.82
C TYR A 359 -12.86 -2.86 7.10
N THR A 360 -11.92 -2.06 7.60
CA THR A 360 -10.57 -2.50 7.93
C THR A 360 -10.29 -2.17 9.39
N CYS A 361 -9.91 -3.19 10.17
CA CYS A 361 -9.34 -2.98 11.48
C CYS A 361 -7.89 -2.49 11.32
N LEU A 362 -7.56 -1.39 12.00
CA LEU A 362 -6.22 -0.81 11.93
C LEU A 362 -5.22 -1.70 12.67
N LEU A 363 -3.96 -1.64 12.25
CA LEU A 363 -2.80 -2.31 12.85
C LEU A 363 -2.47 -1.82 14.26
N TYR A 364 -3.03 -0.68 14.64
CA TYR A 364 -2.68 0.04 15.86
C TYR A 364 -3.93 0.24 16.70
N THR A 365 -3.84 -0.14 17.94
CA THR A 365 -4.72 0.42 18.97
C THR A 365 -4.35 1.89 19.08
N SER A 366 -5.32 2.78 18.87
CA SER A 366 -5.14 4.19 19.22
C SER A 366 -4.62 4.25 20.65
N PRO A 367 -3.43 4.84 20.90
CA PRO A 367 -3.03 5.07 22.27
C PRO A 367 -4.19 5.83 22.94
N SER A 368 -4.70 5.27 24.02
CA SER A 368 -5.68 5.96 24.84
C SER A 368 -5.05 7.30 25.28
N PRO A 369 -5.79 8.41 25.29
CA PRO A 369 -5.28 9.66 25.85
C PRO A 369 -4.85 9.56 27.33
N ARG A 370 -4.88 8.37 27.88
CA ARG A 370 -4.53 8.04 29.29
C ARG A 370 -3.30 7.15 29.44
N ASP A 371 -2.64 6.74 28.33
CA ASP A 371 -1.40 5.93 28.37
C ASP A 371 -0.17 6.78 28.08
#